data_52c1b8e0987ce927cfd160e6be22f0ae
#
_entry.id   52c1b8e0987ce927cfd160e6be22f0ae
#
_cell.length_a   1.000
_cell.length_b   1.000
_cell.length_c   1.000
_cell.angle_alpha   90.00
_cell.angle_beta   90.00
_cell.angle_gamma   90.00
#
_symmetry.space_group_name_H-M   'P 1'
#
loop_
_entity.id
_entity.type
_entity.pdbx_description
1 polymer ?
#
loop_
_entity_poly.entity_id
_entity_poly.type
_entity_poly.pdbx_seq_one_letter_code
_entity_poly.pdbx_strand_id
1 'polypeptide(L)'
;IKALQPDYYTGTLHKWMLAPKGSSFLYVRKELQNQLDPLVVSWGYESLAPSESPFLDLHEYQGTNDNAAYLCTPAVIEFLHQHNWVQKSDAAKKMVLQNYPRFCALLNSNPIAPLSAEFFGQMASIPVRTSKPQELKDLLFDKYKIQIPVMLLNNEVYLRYSINAYNSQADLDVLYAALADIIQTTTIIEV
;
A
#
# COMPACT_ATOMS: atom_id res chain seq x y z
N ILE A 1 11.97 -3.26 13.01
CA ILE A 1 11.38 -3.43 14.35
C ILE A 1 12.37 -3.00 15.44
N LYS A 2 13.63 -3.52 15.45
CA LYS A 2 14.60 -3.21 16.52
C LYS A 2 14.89 -1.71 16.68
N ALA A 3 14.97 -0.95 15.60
CA ALA A 3 15.21 0.51 15.66
C ALA A 3 13.96 1.30 16.06
N LEU A 4 12.78 0.84 15.64
CA LEU A 4 11.50 1.53 15.91
C LEU A 4 10.94 1.18 17.29
N GLN A 5 11.23 -0.02 17.80
CA GLN A 5 10.72 -0.55 19.08
C GLN A 5 9.20 -0.35 19.28
N PRO A 6 8.35 -0.71 18.33
CA PRO A 6 6.91 -0.50 18.46
C PRO A 6 6.32 -1.40 19.53
N ASP A 7 5.22 -0.98 20.13
CA ASP A 7 4.40 -1.81 21.02
C ASP A 7 3.65 -2.88 20.21
N TYR A 8 3.03 -2.44 19.12
CA TYR A 8 2.32 -3.27 18.15
C TYR A 8 2.77 -2.91 16.75
N TYR A 9 2.97 -3.92 15.90
CA TYR A 9 3.28 -3.70 14.49
C TYR A 9 2.63 -4.78 13.64
N THR A 10 1.86 -4.36 12.64
CA THR A 10 1.17 -5.27 11.74
C THR A 10 1.28 -4.80 10.30
N GLY A 11 1.17 -5.73 9.39
CA GLY A 11 1.19 -5.42 7.96
C GLY A 11 0.73 -6.60 7.10
N THR A 12 0.20 -6.27 5.94
CA THR A 12 -0.16 -7.26 4.94
C THR A 12 1.05 -7.65 4.11
N LEU A 13 1.19 -8.94 3.78
CA LEU A 13 2.29 -9.44 2.97
C LEU A 13 1.97 -9.46 1.47
N HIS A 14 0.68 -9.37 1.10
CA HIS A 14 0.20 -9.50 -0.28
C HIS A 14 0.21 -8.20 -1.10
N LYS A 15 0.81 -7.12 -0.59
CA LYS A 15 0.95 -5.85 -1.34
C LYS A 15 2.40 -5.65 -1.76
N TRP A 16 3.17 -4.90 -0.99
CA TRP A 16 4.55 -4.52 -1.30
C TRP A 16 5.54 -5.68 -1.21
N MET A 17 5.24 -6.71 -0.43
CA MET A 17 6.06 -7.92 -0.36
C MET A 17 5.71 -8.97 -1.43
N LEU A 18 4.64 -8.79 -2.22
CA LEU A 18 4.24 -9.68 -3.32
C LEU A 18 3.83 -11.10 -2.89
N ALA A 19 3.52 -11.33 -1.62
CA ALA A 19 3.02 -12.61 -1.15
C ALA A 19 1.60 -12.91 -1.67
N PRO A 20 1.15 -14.15 -1.66
CA PRO A 20 -0.24 -14.50 -1.93
C PRO A 20 -1.20 -13.78 -0.99
N LYS A 21 -2.42 -13.51 -1.47
CA LYS A 21 -3.47 -12.90 -0.64
C LYS A 21 -3.82 -13.79 0.55
N GLY A 22 -4.17 -13.17 1.67
CA GLY A 22 -4.60 -13.85 2.89
C GLY A 22 -3.54 -13.91 3.99
N SER A 23 -2.28 -13.52 3.71
CA SER A 23 -1.23 -13.48 4.72
C SER A 23 -0.97 -12.08 5.24
N SER A 24 -0.74 -12.00 6.54
CA SER A 24 -0.33 -10.80 7.27
C SER A 24 0.53 -11.22 8.46
N PHE A 25 1.17 -10.26 9.11
CA PHE A 25 1.92 -10.50 10.34
C PHE A 25 1.42 -9.59 11.46
N LEU A 26 1.55 -10.07 12.67
CA LEU A 26 1.35 -9.31 13.89
C LEU A 26 2.59 -9.45 14.77
N TYR A 27 3.21 -8.33 15.11
CA TYR A 27 4.22 -8.24 16.14
C TYR A 27 3.63 -7.54 17.37
N VAL A 28 3.85 -8.11 18.54
CA VAL A 28 3.50 -7.50 19.82
C VAL A 28 4.71 -7.56 20.72
N ARG A 29 5.06 -6.44 21.35
CA ARG A 29 6.15 -6.39 22.32
C ARG A 29 5.86 -7.41 23.44
N LYS A 30 6.87 -8.17 23.85
CA LYS A 30 6.72 -9.33 24.74
C LYS A 30 5.96 -9.00 26.03
N GLU A 31 6.22 -7.83 26.60
CA GLU A 31 5.59 -7.36 27.85
C GLU A 31 4.10 -7.04 27.70
N LEU A 32 3.63 -6.87 26.46
CA LEU A 32 2.24 -6.54 26.13
C LEU A 32 1.44 -7.72 25.59
N GLN A 33 2.07 -8.86 25.33
CA GLN A 33 1.43 -10.02 24.71
C GLN A 33 0.26 -10.58 25.53
N ASN A 34 0.36 -10.51 26.87
CA ASN A 34 -0.68 -10.95 27.79
C ASN A 34 -1.90 -10.01 27.87
N GLN A 35 -1.84 -8.86 27.22
CA GLN A 35 -2.94 -7.87 27.17
C GLN A 35 -3.79 -8.03 25.88
N LEU A 36 -3.40 -8.93 24.99
CA LEU A 36 -4.08 -9.13 23.73
C LEU A 36 -4.81 -10.47 23.72
N ASP A 37 -6.12 -10.39 23.72
CA ASP A 37 -6.97 -11.56 23.58
C ASP A 37 -7.14 -11.97 22.10
N PRO A 38 -7.25 -13.26 21.78
CA PRO A 38 -7.51 -13.71 20.44
C PRO A 38 -8.94 -13.34 20.00
N LEU A 39 -9.09 -12.84 18.76
CA LEU A 39 -10.43 -12.59 18.18
C LEU A 39 -11.19 -13.90 17.88
N VAL A 40 -10.46 -14.99 17.67
CA VAL A 40 -11.02 -16.32 17.45
C VAL A 40 -10.47 -17.24 18.53
N VAL A 41 -11.33 -17.69 19.42
CA VAL A 41 -11.01 -18.71 20.40
C VAL A 41 -10.98 -20.07 19.70
N SER A 42 -9.83 -20.74 19.73
CA SER A 42 -9.60 -22.01 19.05
C SER A 42 -8.71 -22.92 19.92
N TRP A 43 -8.06 -23.89 19.31
CA TRP A 43 -7.29 -24.94 19.97
C TRP A 43 -6.15 -24.45 20.88
N GLY A 44 -5.63 -23.25 20.64
CA GLY A 44 -4.63 -22.63 21.50
C GLY A 44 -5.16 -22.08 22.80
N TYR A 45 -6.47 -21.88 22.94
CA TYR A 45 -7.12 -21.43 24.16
C TYR A 45 -7.29 -22.61 25.12
N GLU A 46 -6.68 -22.50 26.31
CA GLU A 46 -6.64 -23.60 27.30
C GLU A 46 -6.07 -24.92 26.70
N SER A 47 -5.01 -24.80 25.91
CA SER A 47 -4.39 -25.93 25.22
C SER A 47 -3.92 -27.00 26.21
N LEU A 48 -4.23 -28.28 25.90
CA LEU A 48 -3.70 -29.44 26.65
C LEU A 48 -2.22 -29.73 26.38
N ALA A 49 -1.66 -29.11 25.32
CA ALA A 49 -0.24 -29.20 24.95
C ALA A 49 0.29 -27.80 24.60
N PRO A 50 0.43 -26.90 25.60
CA PRO A 50 0.88 -25.54 25.37
C PRO A 50 2.34 -25.52 24.89
N SER A 51 2.64 -24.57 24.00
CA SER A 51 4.02 -24.29 23.60
C SER A 51 4.73 -23.38 24.63
N GLU A 52 5.98 -22.99 24.33
CA GLU A 52 6.70 -22.03 25.17
C GLU A 52 6.14 -20.59 25.05
N SER A 53 5.23 -20.34 24.12
CA SER A 53 4.66 -19.02 23.86
C SER A 53 3.13 -19.07 23.87
N PRO A 54 2.48 -18.76 25.00
CA PRO A 54 1.01 -18.64 25.06
C PRO A 54 0.44 -17.67 24.01
N PHE A 55 1.18 -16.62 23.67
CA PHE A 55 0.78 -15.69 22.64
C PHE A 55 0.66 -16.36 21.27
N LEU A 56 1.63 -17.19 20.88
CA LEU A 56 1.57 -17.93 19.62
C LEU A 56 0.44 -18.96 19.64
N ASP A 57 0.28 -19.69 20.75
CA ASP A 57 -0.79 -20.67 20.89
C ASP A 57 -2.18 -20.04 20.66
N LEU A 58 -2.39 -18.84 21.21
CA LEU A 58 -3.67 -18.12 21.08
C LEU A 58 -3.90 -17.54 19.67
N HIS A 59 -2.84 -17.16 18.95
CA HIS A 59 -2.98 -16.35 17.74
C HIS A 59 -2.61 -17.06 16.43
N GLU A 60 -1.78 -18.10 16.44
CA GLU A 60 -1.35 -18.78 15.23
C GLU A 60 -2.39 -19.72 14.65
N TYR A 61 -3.05 -20.52 15.49
CA TYR A 61 -3.97 -21.55 15.03
C TYR A 61 -5.42 -21.21 15.35
N GLN A 62 -6.15 -20.76 14.33
CA GLN A 62 -7.54 -20.35 14.45
C GLN A 62 -8.54 -21.42 13.97
N GLY A 63 -8.12 -22.69 13.84
CA GLY A 63 -8.92 -23.77 13.32
C GLY A 63 -8.54 -24.14 11.87
N THR A 64 -9.37 -24.97 11.22
CA THR A 64 -9.12 -25.41 9.85
C THR A 64 -9.13 -24.24 8.88
N ASN A 65 -7.99 -24.00 8.23
CA ASN A 65 -7.81 -22.91 7.27
C ASN A 65 -6.76 -23.30 6.23
N ASP A 66 -6.75 -22.61 5.09
CA ASP A 66 -5.66 -22.72 4.12
C ASP A 66 -4.47 -21.86 4.56
N ASN A 67 -3.41 -22.51 4.99
CA ASN A 67 -2.17 -21.87 5.44
C ASN A 67 -1.16 -21.62 4.30
N ALA A 68 -1.48 -21.94 3.04
CA ALA A 68 -0.56 -21.82 1.92
C ALA A 68 0.03 -20.40 1.78
N ALA A 69 -0.79 -19.37 2.00
CA ALA A 69 -0.34 -17.98 1.92
C ALA A 69 0.74 -17.63 2.96
N TYR A 70 0.64 -18.16 4.18
CA TYR A 70 1.66 -17.97 5.23
C TYR A 70 2.94 -18.75 4.92
N LEU A 71 2.79 -19.98 4.47
CA LEU A 71 3.90 -20.88 4.15
C LEU A 71 4.73 -20.40 2.96
N CYS A 72 4.16 -19.58 2.07
CA CYS A 72 4.88 -18.92 0.98
C CYS A 72 5.82 -17.80 1.45
N THR A 73 5.69 -17.29 2.67
CA THR A 73 6.46 -16.12 3.14
C THR A 73 7.98 -16.28 3.03
N PRO A 74 8.60 -17.40 3.41
CA PRO A 74 10.04 -17.58 3.22
C PRO A 74 10.47 -17.51 1.75
N ALA A 75 9.71 -18.12 0.84
CA ALA A 75 10.00 -18.07 -0.59
C ALA A 75 9.87 -16.62 -1.15
N VAL A 76 8.91 -15.85 -0.65
CA VAL A 76 8.76 -14.43 -1.00
C VAL A 76 9.97 -13.61 -0.54
N ILE A 77 10.45 -13.82 0.68
CA ILE A 77 11.63 -13.13 1.21
C ILE A 77 12.86 -13.46 0.35
N GLU A 78 13.06 -14.73 0.01
CA GLU A 78 14.15 -15.17 -0.86
C GLU A 78 14.05 -14.52 -2.26
N PHE A 79 12.87 -14.50 -2.87
CA PHE A 79 12.62 -13.84 -4.14
C PHE A 79 12.99 -12.35 -4.09
N LEU A 80 12.60 -11.62 -3.05
CA LEU A 80 12.93 -10.20 -2.89
C LEU A 80 14.45 -9.98 -2.79
N HIS A 81 15.16 -10.87 -2.07
CA HIS A 81 16.62 -10.85 -1.97
C HIS A 81 17.29 -11.10 -3.32
N GLN A 82 16.93 -12.19 -4.01
CA GLN A 82 17.50 -12.57 -5.30
C GLN A 82 17.30 -11.51 -6.39
N HIS A 83 16.20 -10.76 -6.31
CA HIS A 83 15.86 -9.73 -7.29
C HIS A 83 16.23 -8.30 -6.85
N ASN A 84 17.06 -8.12 -5.81
CA ASN A 84 17.52 -6.82 -5.32
C ASN A 84 16.36 -5.83 -5.09
N TRP A 85 15.30 -6.30 -4.39
CA TRP A 85 14.04 -5.54 -4.28
C TRP A 85 14.19 -4.19 -3.59
N VAL A 86 15.14 -4.04 -2.66
CA VAL A 86 15.45 -2.77 -2.01
C VAL A 86 15.83 -1.71 -3.05
N GLN A 87 16.72 -2.05 -3.97
CA GLN A 87 17.15 -1.12 -5.04
C GLN A 87 15.99 -0.77 -5.99
N LYS A 88 15.10 -1.73 -6.30
CA LYS A 88 13.91 -1.48 -7.12
C LYS A 88 12.93 -0.56 -6.40
N SER A 89 12.73 -0.76 -5.11
CA SER A 89 11.89 0.11 -4.27
C SER A 89 12.44 1.53 -4.19
N ASP A 90 13.77 1.68 -4.05
CA ASP A 90 14.42 3.00 -4.03
C ASP A 90 14.31 3.71 -5.39
N ALA A 91 14.45 2.98 -6.49
CA ALA A 91 14.24 3.54 -7.83
C ALA A 91 12.78 4.00 -8.04
N ALA A 92 11.81 3.19 -7.61
CA ALA A 92 10.40 3.55 -7.65
C ALA A 92 10.08 4.79 -6.80
N LYS A 93 10.65 4.88 -5.59
CA LYS A 93 10.53 6.04 -4.70
C LYS A 93 11.10 7.31 -5.34
N LYS A 94 12.27 7.22 -5.98
CA LYS A 94 12.86 8.35 -6.74
C LYS A 94 11.93 8.78 -7.87
N MET A 95 11.37 7.84 -8.61
CA MET A 95 10.42 8.12 -9.69
C MET A 95 9.18 8.86 -9.17
N VAL A 96 8.63 8.43 -8.03
CA VAL A 96 7.52 9.15 -7.37
C VAL A 96 7.89 10.58 -7.06
N LEU A 97 9.01 10.82 -6.37
CA LEU A 97 9.48 12.15 -5.98
C LEU A 97 9.75 13.08 -7.18
N GLN A 98 10.32 12.56 -8.25
CA GLN A 98 10.61 13.31 -9.47
C GLN A 98 9.35 13.73 -10.24
N ASN A 99 8.32 12.89 -10.20
CA ASN A 99 7.09 13.12 -10.97
C ASN A 99 6.01 13.88 -10.20
N TYR A 100 5.96 13.78 -8.88
CA TYR A 100 4.91 14.36 -8.07
C TYR A 100 4.70 15.88 -8.29
N PRO A 101 5.77 16.72 -8.34
CA PRO A 101 5.61 18.15 -8.58
C PRO A 101 4.96 18.50 -9.92
N ARG A 102 5.24 17.75 -11.00
CA ARG A 102 4.63 18.02 -12.30
C ARG A 102 3.12 17.73 -12.31
N PHE A 103 2.68 16.71 -11.58
CA PHE A 103 1.25 16.44 -11.42
C PHE A 103 0.57 17.51 -10.59
N CYS A 104 1.18 17.96 -9.49
CA CYS A 104 0.65 19.07 -8.72
C CYS A 104 0.52 20.34 -9.57
N ALA A 105 1.54 20.65 -10.37
CA ALA A 105 1.51 21.81 -11.28
C ALA A 105 0.40 21.69 -12.34
N LEU A 106 0.23 20.50 -12.95
CA LEU A 106 -0.83 20.25 -13.94
C LEU A 106 -2.23 20.44 -13.34
N LEU A 107 -2.44 19.98 -12.12
CA LEU A 107 -3.74 20.02 -11.43
C LEU A 107 -3.94 21.28 -10.58
N ASN A 108 -3.05 22.27 -10.70
CA ASN A 108 -3.05 23.51 -9.92
C ASN A 108 -3.26 23.23 -8.41
N SER A 109 -2.53 22.26 -7.88
CA SER A 109 -2.60 21.80 -6.50
C SER A 109 -1.24 21.86 -5.81
N ASN A 110 -1.25 21.78 -4.48
CA ASN A 110 -0.03 21.77 -3.68
C ASN A 110 0.28 20.37 -3.19
N PRO A 111 1.58 20.05 -3.00
CA PRO A 111 1.98 18.83 -2.32
C PRO A 111 1.37 18.72 -0.91
N ILE A 112 0.86 17.53 -0.55
CA ILE A 112 0.26 17.27 0.77
C ILE A 112 1.31 16.98 1.85
N ALA A 113 2.58 16.86 1.48
CA ALA A 113 3.72 16.63 2.38
C ALA A 113 4.99 17.25 1.81
N PRO A 114 6.02 17.50 2.63
CA PRO A 114 7.32 17.96 2.15
C PRO A 114 7.90 17.01 1.09
N LEU A 115 8.44 17.57 0.00
CA LEU A 115 9.03 16.83 -1.11
C LEU A 115 10.40 16.25 -0.74
N SER A 116 10.41 15.29 0.14
CA SER A 116 11.63 14.61 0.56
C SER A 116 11.44 13.10 0.67
N ALA A 117 12.55 12.38 0.63
CA ALA A 117 12.55 10.92 0.76
C ALA A 117 12.05 10.40 2.12
N GLU A 118 11.93 11.27 3.12
CA GLU A 118 11.39 10.92 4.44
C GLU A 118 9.87 10.83 4.44
N PHE A 119 9.20 11.62 3.59
CA PHE A 119 7.74 11.70 3.52
C PHE A 119 7.12 10.88 2.38
N PHE A 120 7.90 10.51 1.37
CA PHE A 120 7.41 9.75 0.22
C PHE A 120 7.98 8.35 0.17
N GLY A 121 7.09 7.39 -0.04
CA GLY A 121 7.42 6.01 -0.43
C GLY A 121 7.24 5.81 -1.94
N GLN A 122 6.80 4.61 -2.29
CA GLN A 122 6.47 4.21 -3.67
C GLN A 122 5.06 4.63 -4.10
N MET A 123 4.38 5.45 -3.32
CA MET A 123 2.99 5.87 -3.52
C MET A 123 2.85 7.36 -3.27
N ALA A 124 2.03 8.04 -4.08
CA ALA A 124 1.68 9.43 -3.87
C ALA A 124 0.20 9.67 -4.12
N SER A 125 -0.37 10.58 -3.34
CA SER A 125 -1.74 11.08 -3.51
C SER A 125 -1.68 12.54 -3.96
N ILE A 126 -2.28 12.84 -5.12
CA ILE A 126 -2.29 14.16 -5.72
C ILE A 126 -3.67 14.76 -5.47
N PRO A 127 -3.79 15.93 -4.82
CA PRO A 127 -5.07 16.59 -4.69
C PRO A 127 -5.61 16.98 -6.08
N VAL A 128 -6.90 16.73 -6.30
CA VAL A 128 -7.58 17.11 -7.54
C VAL A 128 -8.91 17.78 -7.22
N ARG A 129 -9.14 18.95 -7.80
CA ARG A 129 -10.43 19.61 -7.68
C ARG A 129 -11.41 19.04 -8.68
N THR A 130 -12.43 18.37 -8.17
CA THR A 130 -13.52 17.81 -8.97
C THR A 130 -14.76 17.59 -8.11
N SER A 131 -15.91 17.95 -8.63
CA SER A 131 -17.21 17.57 -8.07
C SER A 131 -17.69 16.19 -8.54
N LYS A 132 -16.92 15.52 -9.45
CA LYS A 132 -17.32 14.31 -10.16
C LYS A 132 -16.25 13.20 -10.05
N PRO A 133 -15.86 12.77 -8.84
CA PRO A 133 -14.74 11.81 -8.66
C PRO A 133 -14.99 10.46 -9.32
N GLN A 134 -16.24 9.96 -9.33
CA GLN A 134 -16.56 8.70 -9.98
C GLN A 134 -16.46 8.81 -11.51
N GLU A 135 -16.96 9.91 -12.08
CA GLU A 135 -16.89 10.18 -13.53
C GLU A 135 -15.44 10.29 -14.00
N LEU A 136 -14.56 10.94 -13.20
CA LEU A 136 -13.12 11.01 -13.45
C LEU A 136 -12.48 9.61 -13.46
N LYS A 137 -12.82 8.78 -12.48
CA LYS A 137 -12.31 7.41 -12.37
C LYS A 137 -12.72 6.55 -13.56
N ASP A 138 -14.01 6.62 -13.93
CA ASP A 138 -14.57 5.83 -15.03
C ASP A 138 -13.97 6.30 -16.37
N LEU A 139 -13.81 7.60 -16.59
CA LEU A 139 -13.20 8.16 -17.79
C LEU A 139 -11.72 7.72 -17.92
N LEU A 140 -10.95 7.77 -16.84
CA LEU A 140 -9.57 7.27 -16.84
C LEU A 140 -9.49 5.79 -17.21
N PHE A 141 -10.41 4.98 -16.70
CA PHE A 141 -10.45 3.56 -17.01
C PHE A 141 -10.96 3.28 -18.42
N ASP A 142 -12.10 3.84 -18.81
CA ASP A 142 -12.78 3.47 -20.05
C ASP A 142 -12.11 4.03 -21.31
N LYS A 143 -11.70 5.31 -21.27
CA LYS A 143 -11.06 5.98 -22.42
C LYS A 143 -9.56 5.74 -22.45
N TYR A 144 -8.88 5.97 -21.33
CA TYR A 144 -7.41 5.97 -21.29
C TYR A 144 -6.80 4.64 -20.82
N LYS A 145 -7.63 3.66 -20.40
CA LYS A 145 -7.22 2.35 -19.89
C LYS A 145 -6.29 2.45 -18.67
N ILE A 146 -6.49 3.48 -17.86
CA ILE A 146 -5.73 3.74 -16.63
C ILE A 146 -6.57 3.32 -15.44
N GLN A 147 -6.14 2.28 -14.74
CA GLN A 147 -6.75 1.88 -13.48
C GLN A 147 -6.04 2.58 -12.32
N ILE A 148 -6.69 3.58 -11.75
CA ILE A 148 -6.14 4.39 -10.66
C ILE A 148 -7.23 4.70 -9.61
N PRO A 149 -6.94 4.62 -8.31
CA PRO A 149 -7.86 5.07 -7.28
C PRO A 149 -8.08 6.59 -7.35
N VAL A 150 -9.36 6.99 -7.42
CA VAL A 150 -9.84 8.34 -7.17
C VAL A 150 -10.59 8.29 -5.85
N MET A 151 -10.06 8.95 -4.82
CA MET A 151 -10.52 8.78 -3.43
C MET A 151 -11.03 10.09 -2.86
N LEU A 152 -12.14 10.01 -2.13
CA LEU A 152 -12.66 11.11 -1.31
C LEU A 152 -12.20 10.92 0.14
N LEU A 153 -11.55 11.93 0.70
CA LEU A 153 -11.13 11.96 2.10
C LEU A 153 -11.35 13.39 2.64
N ASN A 154 -12.11 13.54 3.72
CA ASN A 154 -12.42 14.83 4.34
C ASN A 154 -12.93 15.89 3.34
N ASN A 155 -13.82 15.49 2.44
CA ASN A 155 -14.38 16.30 1.36
C ASN A 155 -13.36 16.78 0.28
N GLU A 156 -12.15 16.25 0.31
CA GLU A 156 -11.15 16.48 -0.73
C GLU A 156 -10.95 15.23 -1.57
N VAL A 157 -10.72 15.39 -2.87
CA VAL A 157 -10.51 14.29 -3.80
C VAL A 157 -9.03 14.15 -4.13
N TYR A 158 -8.57 12.89 -4.18
CA TYR A 158 -7.19 12.56 -4.45
C TYR A 158 -7.07 11.49 -5.53
N LEU A 159 -6.16 11.70 -6.47
CA LEU A 159 -5.64 10.67 -7.36
C LEU A 159 -4.44 10.01 -6.68
N ARG A 160 -4.46 8.69 -6.49
CA ARG A 160 -3.36 7.96 -5.85
C ARG A 160 -2.69 7.01 -6.83
N TYR A 161 -1.46 7.28 -7.20
CA TYR A 161 -0.66 6.33 -7.97
C TYR A 161 0.35 5.58 -7.08
N SER A 162 0.67 4.36 -7.48
CA SER A 162 1.62 3.49 -6.80
C SER A 162 2.59 2.93 -7.82
N ILE A 163 3.88 3.03 -7.56
CA ILE A 163 4.94 2.58 -8.44
C ILE A 163 5.61 1.36 -7.83
N ASN A 164 5.65 0.28 -8.60
CA ASN A 164 6.36 -0.94 -8.25
C ASN A 164 7.31 -1.34 -9.38
N ALA A 165 8.05 -2.42 -9.24
CA ALA A 165 9.10 -2.85 -10.17
C ALA A 165 8.61 -3.11 -11.62
N TYR A 166 7.31 -3.27 -11.82
CA TYR A 166 6.68 -3.45 -13.15
C TYR A 166 6.16 -2.13 -13.77
N ASN A 167 6.30 -1.01 -13.07
CA ASN A 167 5.95 0.31 -13.60
C ASN A 167 7.20 1.03 -14.12
N SER A 168 6.97 1.92 -15.08
CA SER A 168 7.99 2.72 -15.73
C SER A 168 7.62 4.20 -15.78
N GLN A 169 8.56 5.04 -16.21
CA GLN A 169 8.29 6.46 -16.46
C GLN A 169 7.20 6.64 -17.52
N ALA A 170 7.13 5.75 -18.51
CA ALA A 170 6.12 5.82 -19.57
C ALA A 170 4.68 5.71 -19.01
N ASP A 171 4.45 4.91 -17.96
CA ASP A 171 3.13 4.80 -17.32
C ASP A 171 2.70 6.13 -16.70
N LEU A 172 3.64 6.85 -16.05
CA LEU A 172 3.37 8.17 -15.50
C LEU A 172 3.19 9.24 -16.59
N ASP A 173 3.87 9.11 -17.70
CA ASP A 173 3.71 10.01 -18.85
C ASP A 173 2.33 9.83 -19.51
N VAL A 174 1.86 8.60 -19.62
CA VAL A 174 0.50 8.28 -20.09
C VAL A 174 -0.55 8.86 -19.13
N LEU A 175 -0.38 8.71 -17.82
CA LEU A 175 -1.26 9.32 -16.84
C LEU A 175 -1.27 10.86 -16.96
N TYR A 176 -0.10 11.47 -17.11
CA TYR A 176 0.03 12.92 -17.27
C TYR A 176 -0.71 13.42 -18.52
N ALA A 177 -0.50 12.76 -19.66
CA ALA A 177 -1.16 13.11 -20.92
C ALA A 177 -2.68 12.96 -20.84
N ALA A 178 -3.16 11.89 -20.20
CA ALA A 178 -4.60 11.67 -19.99
C ALA A 178 -5.23 12.77 -19.14
N LEU A 179 -4.59 13.17 -18.04
CA LEU A 179 -5.08 14.26 -17.18
C LEU A 179 -5.07 15.60 -17.92
N ALA A 180 -4.04 15.88 -18.71
CA ALA A 180 -3.96 17.09 -19.53
C ALA A 180 -5.08 17.15 -20.59
N ASP A 181 -5.37 16.02 -21.26
CA ASP A 181 -6.48 15.93 -22.21
C ASP A 181 -7.84 16.10 -21.53
N ILE A 182 -8.06 15.51 -20.35
CA ILE A 182 -9.30 15.68 -19.56
C ILE A 182 -9.53 17.15 -19.20
N ILE A 183 -8.49 17.85 -18.73
CA ILE A 183 -8.57 19.29 -18.40
C ILE A 183 -8.96 20.12 -19.63
N GLN A 184 -8.42 19.80 -20.80
CA GLN A 184 -8.68 20.55 -22.03
C GLN A 184 -10.03 20.23 -22.65
N THR A 185 -10.52 19.01 -22.54
CA THR A 185 -11.69 18.53 -23.29
C THR A 185 -12.96 18.36 -22.45
N THR A 186 -12.87 18.49 -21.14
CA THR A 186 -14.01 18.30 -20.22
C THR A 186 -14.04 19.36 -19.13
N THR A 187 -15.10 19.33 -18.32
CA THR A 187 -15.24 20.13 -17.10
C THR A 187 -15.14 19.26 -15.83
N ILE A 188 -14.58 18.05 -15.94
CA ILE A 188 -14.51 17.10 -14.82
C ILE A 188 -13.46 17.54 -13.80
N ILE A 189 -12.32 18.07 -14.26
CA ILE A 189 -11.27 18.62 -13.40
C ILE A 189 -11.29 20.14 -13.47
N GLU A 190 -11.27 20.78 -12.31
CA GLU A 190 -11.24 22.23 -12.15
C GLU A 190 -9.79 22.67 -11.85
N VAL A 191 -9.18 23.51 -12.69
CA VAL A 191 -7.78 23.97 -12.54
C VAL A 191 -7.72 25.50 -12.43
#